data_ad88b9d20fabe3f4e71691201b346367
#
_entry.id   ad88b9d20fabe3f4e71691201b346367
#
_cell.length_a   1.000
_cell.length_b   1.000
_cell.length_c   1.000
_cell.angle_alpha   90.00
_cell.angle_beta   90.00
_cell.angle_gamma   90.00
#
_symmetry.space_group_name_H-M   'P 1'
#
loop_
_entity.id
_entity.type
_entity.pdbx_description
1 polymer ?
#
loop_
_entity_poly.entity_id
_entity_poly.type
_entity_poly.pdbx_seq_one_letter_code
_entity_poly.pdbx_strand_id
1 'polypeptide(L)'
;MKKNKLAVLTSCLILSGTFCTQAQNKTPQEIRIPDTYKLTNKSIYRKGWIDFNKNGKKDVYEDPTVPIDARVEDLLSQMNVEEKTCQMVTLYGYKRVLKDDLPTSDWKKQLWKDGIGAIDEHLNGFQQWGLPPSDNPYVWPASRHAWALNEVQRFFIEETRLGIPTDFTNEGIRGVESYIATNFPTQLGLGHTWNRNLVHKVGYITGREGRLLGYTNVYAPILDVGRDQRWGRYEVAVSYTHLRAH
;
A
#
# COMPACT_ATOMS: atom_id res chain seq x y z
N MET A 1 17.20 -36.76 -56.17
CA MET A 1 16.82 -35.45 -55.54
C MET A 1 16.17 -35.69 -54.20
N LYS A 2 16.98 -35.80 -53.19
CA LYS A 2 16.60 -35.86 -51.76
C LYS A 2 17.74 -35.20 -51.01
N LYS A 3 17.45 -34.10 -50.29
CA LYS A 3 18.20 -33.54 -49.15
C LYS A 3 17.90 -32.05 -49.08
N ASN A 4 17.03 -31.68 -48.13
CA ASN A 4 17.05 -30.39 -47.45
C ASN A 4 15.72 -30.16 -46.74
N LYS A 5 15.46 -30.93 -45.67
CA LYS A 5 14.38 -30.64 -44.69
C LYS A 5 14.72 -31.00 -43.27
N LEU A 6 15.99 -30.84 -42.86
CA LEU A 6 16.37 -31.17 -41.47
C LEU A 6 17.24 -30.10 -40.80
N ALA A 7 17.22 -28.88 -41.26
CA ALA A 7 18.07 -27.81 -40.69
C ALA A 7 17.32 -26.68 -40.03
N VAL A 8 15.99 -26.72 -39.91
CA VAL A 8 15.19 -25.59 -39.38
C VAL A 8 14.64 -25.85 -37.96
N LEU A 9 14.74 -27.06 -37.44
CA LEU A 9 14.16 -27.41 -36.13
C LEU A 9 15.15 -27.38 -34.95
N THR A 10 16.43 -27.10 -35.16
CA THR A 10 17.44 -27.11 -34.08
C THR A 10 17.81 -25.69 -33.58
N SER A 11 17.33 -24.64 -34.20
CA SER A 11 17.68 -23.25 -33.80
C SER A 11 16.70 -22.58 -32.84
N CYS A 12 15.56 -23.19 -32.52
CA CYS A 12 14.57 -22.57 -31.62
C CYS A 12 14.69 -23.04 -30.15
N LEU A 13 15.60 -23.94 -29.81
CA LEU A 13 15.69 -24.50 -28.45
C LEU A 13 16.86 -23.94 -27.62
N ILE A 14 17.64 -23.00 -28.12
CA ILE A 14 18.80 -22.45 -27.39
C ILE A 14 18.56 -21.01 -26.88
N LEU A 15 17.44 -20.36 -27.20
CA LEU A 15 17.17 -18.99 -26.78
C LEU A 15 16.26 -18.84 -25.53
N SER A 16 15.82 -19.94 -24.93
CA SER A 16 14.99 -19.89 -23.72
C SER A 16 15.75 -20.10 -22.40
N GLY A 17 17.07 -20.26 -22.45
CA GLY A 17 17.89 -20.57 -21.27
C GLY A 17 18.63 -19.40 -20.62
N THR A 18 18.61 -18.20 -21.20
CA THR A 18 19.53 -17.14 -20.76
C THR A 18 18.85 -15.92 -20.11
N PHE A 19 17.54 -15.92 -19.97
CA PHE A 19 16.83 -14.78 -19.35
C PHE A 19 16.47 -14.95 -17.87
N CYS A 20 16.79 -16.10 -17.27
CA CYS A 20 16.41 -16.36 -15.87
C CYS A 20 17.56 -16.29 -14.85
N THR A 21 18.79 -15.96 -15.26
CA THR A 21 19.97 -16.05 -14.36
C THR A 21 20.61 -14.74 -13.96
N GLN A 22 20.07 -13.58 -14.33
CA GLN A 22 20.64 -12.29 -13.90
C GLN A 22 19.92 -11.60 -12.73
N ALA A 23 18.84 -12.16 -12.22
CA ALA A 23 18.12 -11.59 -11.07
C ALA A 23 18.57 -12.13 -9.70
N GLN A 24 19.52 -13.08 -9.62
CA GLN A 24 19.77 -13.81 -8.37
C GLN A 24 21.10 -13.53 -7.66
N ASN A 25 21.92 -12.58 -8.06
CA ASN A 25 23.20 -12.34 -7.39
C ASN A 25 23.51 -10.89 -7.01
N LYS A 26 22.51 -10.13 -6.50
CA LYS A 26 22.81 -9.07 -5.57
C LYS A 26 22.44 -9.57 -4.18
N THR A 27 23.41 -10.01 -3.41
CA THR A 27 23.26 -10.14 -1.95
C THR A 27 22.61 -8.87 -1.46
N PRO A 28 21.49 -8.94 -0.71
CA PRO A 28 20.89 -7.75 -0.14
C PRO A 28 22.00 -7.05 0.65
N GLN A 29 22.40 -5.84 0.24
CA GLN A 29 23.20 -5.01 1.12
C GLN A 29 22.39 -4.92 2.40
N GLU A 30 22.95 -5.40 3.49
CA GLU A 30 22.43 -5.24 4.83
C GLU A 30 22.42 -3.75 5.15
N ILE A 31 21.38 -3.05 4.64
CA ILE A 31 21.21 -1.65 4.95
C ILE A 31 20.73 -1.67 6.39
N ARG A 32 21.62 -1.35 7.32
CA ARG A 32 21.28 -1.08 8.71
C ARG A 32 20.06 -0.17 8.73
N ILE A 33 18.95 -0.64 9.33
CA ILE A 33 17.89 0.26 9.78
C ILE A 33 18.63 1.29 10.61
N PRO A 34 18.56 2.59 10.28
CA PRO A 34 19.23 3.58 11.09
C PRO A 34 18.82 3.35 12.55
N ASP A 35 19.76 3.38 13.48
CA ASP A 35 19.50 3.32 14.94
C ASP A 35 18.61 4.49 15.43
N THR A 36 18.07 5.23 14.49
CA THR A 36 17.26 6.44 14.63
C THR A 36 15.75 6.17 14.66
N TYR A 37 15.29 4.96 14.98
CA TYR A 37 13.92 4.82 15.45
C TYR A 37 13.80 5.45 16.84
N LYS A 38 14.07 6.73 16.91
CA LYS A 38 13.81 7.54 18.09
C LYS A 38 12.48 8.21 17.88
N LEU A 39 11.47 7.78 18.64
CA LEU A 39 10.28 8.59 18.82
C LEU A 39 10.75 10.02 19.11
N THR A 40 10.44 10.95 18.22
CA THR A 40 10.89 12.34 18.35
C THR A 40 10.17 13.04 19.50
N ASN A 41 8.93 12.62 19.77
CA ASN A 41 8.12 13.15 20.86
C ASN A 41 7.59 12.03 21.77
N LYS A 42 8.46 11.50 22.64
CA LYS A 42 8.07 10.46 23.61
C LYS A 42 7.01 10.89 24.60
N SER A 43 6.86 12.20 24.81
CA SER A 43 5.95 12.74 25.83
C SER A 43 4.48 12.53 25.52
N ILE A 44 4.13 12.32 24.25
CA ILE A 44 2.72 12.08 23.84
C ILE A 44 2.25 10.66 24.14
N TYR A 45 3.18 9.69 24.25
CA TYR A 45 2.83 8.29 24.48
C TYR A 45 2.62 8.03 25.97
N ARG A 46 1.37 7.93 26.38
CA ARG A 46 0.93 7.72 27.76
C ARG A 46 0.54 6.26 28.00
N LYS A 47 0.39 5.86 29.25
CA LYS A 47 -0.08 4.52 29.59
C LYS A 47 -1.54 4.34 29.14
N GLY A 48 -1.74 3.58 28.05
CA GLY A 48 -3.06 3.21 27.54
C GLY A 48 -3.75 4.25 26.62
N TRP A 49 -3.06 5.36 26.27
CA TRP A 49 -3.58 6.36 25.33
C TRP A 49 -2.43 7.18 24.71
N ILE A 50 -2.73 7.92 23.67
CA ILE A 50 -1.79 8.84 23.01
C ILE A 50 -2.37 10.25 23.10
N ASP A 51 -1.56 11.20 23.55
CA ASP A 51 -1.86 12.64 23.60
C ASP A 51 -1.64 13.21 22.20
N PHE A 52 -2.61 13.01 21.31
CA PHE A 52 -2.50 13.34 19.90
C PHE A 52 -2.39 14.83 19.64
N ASN A 53 -3.12 15.65 20.40
CA ASN A 53 -3.06 17.12 20.26
C ASN A 53 -1.99 17.80 21.12
N LYS A 54 -1.20 17.05 21.89
CA LYS A 54 -0.06 17.51 22.71
C LYS A 54 -0.45 18.52 23.79
N ASN A 55 -1.69 18.50 24.26
CA ASN A 55 -2.16 19.39 25.30
C ASN A 55 -1.89 18.89 26.75
N GLY A 56 -1.44 17.66 26.88
CA GLY A 56 -1.12 17.02 28.15
C GLY A 56 -2.32 16.45 28.91
N LYS A 57 -3.52 16.53 28.34
CA LYS A 57 -4.77 16.02 28.91
C LYS A 57 -5.30 14.92 28.01
N LYS A 58 -6.08 13.99 28.57
CA LYS A 58 -6.75 12.95 27.81
C LYS A 58 -8.10 13.47 27.33
N ASP A 59 -8.16 13.85 26.07
CA ASP A 59 -9.41 14.27 25.43
C ASP A 59 -10.31 13.08 25.11
N VAL A 60 -11.57 13.34 24.79
CA VAL A 60 -12.54 12.26 24.51
C VAL A 60 -12.12 11.45 23.31
N TYR A 61 -11.62 12.08 22.23
CA TYR A 61 -11.20 11.36 21.02
C TYR A 61 -9.95 10.49 21.23
N GLU A 62 -9.16 10.77 22.26
CA GLU A 62 -7.95 10.03 22.62
C GLU A 62 -8.21 8.82 23.54
N ASP A 63 -9.43 8.73 24.10
CA ASP A 63 -9.78 7.65 24.99
C ASP A 63 -10.33 6.44 24.22
N PRO A 64 -9.58 5.34 24.12
CA PRO A 64 -10.01 4.16 23.38
C PRO A 64 -11.22 3.44 24.04
N THR A 65 -11.60 3.79 25.26
CA THR A 65 -12.73 3.21 25.99
C THR A 65 -14.04 3.93 25.69
N VAL A 66 -13.99 5.12 25.11
CA VAL A 66 -15.17 5.90 24.71
C VAL A 66 -15.73 5.38 23.36
N PRO A 67 -17.06 5.33 23.17
CA PRO A 67 -17.66 4.97 21.90
C PRO A 67 -17.15 5.82 20.72
N ILE A 68 -17.02 5.19 19.55
CA ILE A 68 -16.41 5.82 18.37
C ILE A 68 -17.12 7.12 17.99
N ASP A 69 -18.46 7.14 17.99
CA ASP A 69 -19.21 8.33 17.59
C ASP A 69 -18.90 9.55 18.48
N ALA A 70 -18.82 9.35 19.79
CA ALA A 70 -18.44 10.42 20.71
C ALA A 70 -16.99 10.90 20.49
N ARG A 71 -16.10 9.99 20.16
CA ARG A 71 -14.70 10.34 19.82
C ARG A 71 -14.61 11.13 18.52
N VAL A 72 -15.40 10.75 17.51
CA VAL A 72 -15.48 11.46 16.23
C VAL A 72 -16.03 12.86 16.41
N GLU A 73 -17.11 13.03 17.16
CA GLU A 73 -17.72 14.32 17.44
C GLU A 73 -16.74 15.26 18.18
N ASP A 74 -16.04 14.75 19.18
CA ASP A 74 -15.04 15.51 19.91
C ASP A 74 -13.89 15.97 18.98
N LEU A 75 -13.34 15.06 18.16
CA LEU A 75 -12.30 15.39 17.20
C LEU A 75 -12.78 16.44 16.18
N LEU A 76 -13.96 16.25 15.59
CA LEU A 76 -14.54 17.17 14.62
C LEU A 76 -14.76 18.57 15.20
N SER A 77 -15.10 18.67 16.49
CA SER A 77 -15.27 19.96 17.18
C SER A 77 -13.95 20.72 17.32
N GLN A 78 -12.83 20.02 17.37
CA GLN A 78 -11.49 20.57 17.50
C GLN A 78 -10.82 20.91 16.16
N MET A 79 -11.30 20.33 15.05
CA MET A 79 -10.73 20.51 13.72
C MET A 79 -11.14 21.85 13.09
N ASN A 80 -10.17 22.53 12.48
CA ASN A 80 -10.43 23.67 11.58
C ASN A 80 -10.86 23.19 10.17
N VAL A 81 -11.17 24.13 9.28
CA VAL A 81 -11.66 23.81 7.92
C VAL A 81 -10.56 23.15 7.08
N GLU A 82 -9.33 23.61 7.20
CA GLU A 82 -8.17 23.06 6.48
C GLU A 82 -7.93 21.61 6.85
N GLU A 83 -7.94 21.28 8.14
CA GLU A 83 -7.79 19.92 8.61
C GLU A 83 -8.94 19.01 8.15
N LYS A 84 -10.18 19.49 8.21
CA LYS A 84 -11.34 18.75 7.68
C LYS A 84 -11.19 18.48 6.19
N THR A 85 -10.77 19.48 5.42
CA THR A 85 -10.55 19.34 3.97
C THR A 85 -9.44 18.33 3.68
N CYS A 86 -8.32 18.42 4.41
CA CYS A 86 -7.20 17.48 4.26
C CYS A 86 -7.60 16.02 4.56
N GLN A 87 -8.48 15.79 5.55
CA GLN A 87 -8.96 14.43 5.85
C GLN A 87 -9.84 13.82 4.74
N MET A 88 -10.34 14.63 3.81
CA MET A 88 -11.13 14.17 2.65
C MET A 88 -10.28 13.85 1.42
N VAL A 89 -8.96 13.98 1.52
CA VAL A 89 -8.04 13.83 0.37
C VAL A 89 -7.28 12.52 0.45
N THR A 90 -7.20 11.82 -0.69
CA THR A 90 -6.28 10.72 -0.94
C THR A 90 -5.27 11.13 -2.00
N LEU A 91 -3.99 10.94 -1.75
CA LEU A 91 -2.92 11.23 -2.70
C LEU A 91 -2.13 9.98 -3.05
N TYR A 92 -1.73 9.89 -4.32
CA TYR A 92 -0.87 8.82 -4.78
C TYR A 92 0.57 8.97 -4.30
N GLY A 93 1.13 7.88 -3.77
CA GLY A 93 2.52 7.76 -3.35
C GLY A 93 3.53 7.50 -4.48
N TYR A 94 3.13 7.58 -5.75
CA TYR A 94 3.98 7.30 -6.94
C TYR A 94 4.93 8.43 -7.31
N LYS A 95 5.34 9.26 -6.39
CA LYS A 95 6.23 10.41 -6.66
C LYS A 95 5.67 11.44 -7.66
N ARG A 96 4.39 11.41 -7.94
CA ARG A 96 3.71 12.46 -8.71
C ARG A 96 3.44 13.69 -7.85
N VAL A 97 2.85 13.45 -6.69
CA VAL A 97 2.50 14.47 -5.69
C VAL A 97 3.41 14.32 -4.48
N LEU A 98 3.39 13.16 -3.84
CA LEU A 98 4.32 12.81 -2.77
C LEU A 98 5.65 12.38 -3.38
N LYS A 99 6.64 13.28 -3.40
CA LYS A 99 7.95 13.06 -4.01
C LYS A 99 8.95 12.40 -3.10
N ASP A 100 8.73 12.52 -1.79
CA ASP A 100 9.64 12.01 -0.77
C ASP A 100 9.16 10.65 -0.25
N ASP A 101 10.10 9.75 -0.02
CA ASP A 101 9.81 8.44 0.55
C ASP A 101 9.59 8.50 2.06
N LEU A 102 10.25 9.44 2.71
CA LEU A 102 10.21 9.67 4.15
C LEU A 102 9.92 11.14 4.45
N PRO A 103 9.44 11.44 5.67
CA PRO A 103 9.16 12.82 6.09
C PRO A 103 10.38 13.73 6.00
N THR A 104 10.19 14.90 5.42
CA THR A 104 11.17 15.98 5.31
C THR A 104 10.74 17.20 6.11
N SER A 105 11.63 18.19 6.24
CA SER A 105 11.29 19.45 6.90
C SER A 105 10.17 20.23 6.20
N ASP A 106 9.99 20.02 4.89
CA ASP A 106 8.96 20.70 4.10
C ASP A 106 7.57 20.10 4.35
N TRP A 107 7.49 18.84 4.74
CA TRP A 107 6.23 18.23 5.14
C TRP A 107 5.58 18.99 6.31
N LYS A 108 6.38 19.33 7.30
CA LYS A 108 5.93 20.06 8.48
C LYS A 108 5.49 21.50 8.17
N LYS A 109 6.17 22.14 7.22
CA LYS A 109 5.98 23.58 6.96
C LYS A 109 4.90 23.87 5.94
N GLN A 110 4.75 23.05 4.92
CA GLN A 110 3.95 23.37 3.74
C GLN A 110 2.96 22.29 3.33
N LEU A 111 3.39 21.03 3.18
CA LEU A 111 2.59 20.00 2.55
C LEU A 111 1.57 19.36 3.50
N TRP A 112 2.04 18.92 4.65
CA TRP A 112 1.27 18.04 5.53
C TRP A 112 1.00 18.62 6.91
N LYS A 113 1.19 19.91 7.10
CA LYS A 113 1.00 20.57 8.40
C LYS A 113 -0.42 20.37 8.97
N ASP A 114 -1.41 20.24 8.11
CA ASP A 114 -2.82 20.04 8.46
C ASP A 114 -3.26 18.56 8.37
N GLY A 115 -2.30 17.65 8.14
CA GLY A 115 -2.55 16.23 7.98
C GLY A 115 -3.00 15.84 6.57
N ILE A 116 -3.43 14.58 6.40
CA ILE A 116 -4.05 14.05 5.19
C ILE A 116 -4.87 12.81 5.53
N GLY A 117 -5.98 12.58 4.80
CA GLY A 117 -6.85 11.43 5.02
C GLY A 117 -6.17 10.12 4.64
N ALA A 118 -5.67 10.01 3.41
CA ALA A 118 -5.04 8.79 2.94
C ALA A 118 -3.87 9.04 1.98
N ILE A 119 -2.92 8.12 1.98
CA ILE A 119 -1.83 8.02 0.99
C ILE A 119 -1.93 6.65 0.33
N ASP A 120 -2.14 6.66 -0.99
CA ASP A 120 -2.35 5.47 -1.78
C ASP A 120 -1.05 4.94 -2.36
N GLU A 121 -0.82 3.62 -2.23
CA GLU A 121 0.30 2.88 -2.83
C GLU A 121 1.69 3.44 -2.50
N HIS A 122 1.85 4.08 -1.35
CA HIS A 122 3.14 4.60 -0.94
C HIS A 122 4.15 3.46 -0.79
N LEU A 123 5.31 3.61 -1.41
CA LEU A 123 6.41 2.64 -1.40
C LEU A 123 6.05 1.25 -1.97
N ASN A 124 5.09 1.15 -2.87
CA ASN A 124 4.72 -0.13 -3.49
C ASN A 124 5.84 -0.79 -4.32
N GLY A 125 6.94 -0.08 -4.58
CA GLY A 125 8.12 -0.58 -5.29
C GLY A 125 8.12 -0.31 -6.78
N PHE A 126 7.08 0.28 -7.32
CA PHE A 126 7.01 0.70 -8.70
C PHE A 126 7.41 2.18 -8.85
N GLN A 127 8.07 2.52 -9.95
CA GLN A 127 8.39 3.93 -10.26
C GLN A 127 7.14 4.68 -10.71
N GLN A 128 6.34 4.02 -11.53
CA GLN A 128 4.98 4.39 -11.94
C GLN A 128 4.34 3.18 -12.62
N TRP A 129 3.06 3.22 -12.86
CA TRP A 129 2.32 2.16 -13.53
C TRP A 129 3.02 1.71 -14.84
N GLY A 130 3.25 0.39 -14.96
CA GLY A 130 3.85 -0.22 -16.15
C GLY A 130 5.37 -0.08 -16.29
N LEU A 131 6.05 0.58 -15.35
CA LEU A 131 7.50 0.67 -15.34
C LEU A 131 8.15 -0.42 -14.46
N PRO A 132 9.43 -0.73 -14.70
CA PRO A 132 10.18 -1.64 -13.86
C PRO A 132 10.18 -1.22 -12.38
N PRO A 133 10.44 -2.14 -11.46
CA PRO A 133 10.60 -1.84 -10.04
C PRO A 133 11.66 -0.77 -9.81
N SER A 134 11.46 0.07 -8.81
CA SER A 134 12.45 1.05 -8.43
C SER A 134 13.53 0.41 -7.55
N ASP A 135 14.77 0.88 -7.66
CA ASP A 135 15.88 0.54 -6.75
C ASP A 135 15.75 1.24 -5.38
N ASN A 136 14.53 1.55 -4.97
CA ASN A 136 14.25 2.27 -3.74
C ASN A 136 14.63 1.41 -2.52
N PRO A 137 15.55 1.87 -1.66
CA PRO A 137 16.04 1.11 -0.52
C PRO A 137 14.98 0.89 0.56
N TYR A 138 13.85 1.60 0.51
CA TYR A 138 12.75 1.48 1.48
C TYR A 138 11.69 0.47 1.05
N VAL A 139 11.79 -0.09 -0.15
CA VAL A 139 10.86 -1.13 -0.63
C VAL A 139 11.29 -2.51 -0.19
N TRP A 140 12.60 -2.77 -0.15
CA TRP A 140 13.16 -4.07 0.18
C TRP A 140 14.27 -3.99 1.23
N PRO A 141 14.34 -4.90 2.20
CA PRO A 141 13.40 -6.00 2.50
C PRO A 141 12.06 -5.52 3.10
N ALA A 142 11.06 -6.43 3.20
CA ALA A 142 9.71 -6.10 3.68
C ALA A 142 9.68 -5.40 5.04
N SER A 143 10.58 -5.75 5.96
CA SER A 143 10.74 -5.09 7.25
C SER A 143 11.08 -3.61 7.13
N ARG A 144 11.81 -3.24 6.09
CA ARG A 144 12.17 -1.85 5.82
C ARG A 144 11.00 -1.08 5.23
N HIS A 145 10.21 -1.70 4.37
CA HIS A 145 8.97 -1.13 3.86
C HIS A 145 8.02 -0.77 5.02
N ALA A 146 7.73 -1.74 5.90
CA ALA A 146 6.89 -1.51 7.06
C ALA A 146 7.46 -0.43 7.99
N TRP A 147 8.78 -0.41 8.18
CA TRP A 147 9.44 0.65 8.94
C TRP A 147 9.24 2.03 8.30
N ALA A 148 9.41 2.15 6.98
CA ALA A 148 9.26 3.43 6.28
C ALA A 148 7.82 3.96 6.36
N LEU A 149 6.80 3.10 6.18
CA LEU A 149 5.41 3.49 6.41
C LEU A 149 5.15 3.92 7.85
N ASN A 150 5.75 3.25 8.83
CA ASN A 150 5.67 3.65 10.24
C ASN A 150 6.31 5.03 10.50
N GLU A 151 7.41 5.37 9.80
CA GLU A 151 8.01 6.70 9.90
C GLU A 151 7.10 7.79 9.34
N VAL A 152 6.43 7.52 8.23
CA VAL A 152 5.41 8.42 7.68
C VAL A 152 4.24 8.58 8.65
N GLN A 153 3.72 7.47 9.19
CA GLN A 153 2.63 7.50 10.17
C GLN A 153 3.02 8.28 11.43
N ARG A 154 4.24 8.05 11.92
CA ARG A 154 4.78 8.75 13.08
C ARG A 154 4.78 10.28 12.87
N PHE A 155 5.14 10.74 11.66
CA PHE A 155 5.08 12.16 11.32
C PHE A 155 3.68 12.74 11.55
N PHE A 156 2.63 12.08 11.03
CA PHE A 156 1.26 12.57 11.19
C PHE A 156 0.82 12.58 12.65
N ILE A 157 1.19 11.57 13.42
CA ILE A 157 0.86 11.47 14.85
C ILE A 157 1.62 12.51 15.68
N GLU A 158 2.93 12.64 15.48
CA GLU A 158 3.80 13.45 16.36
C GLU A 158 3.89 14.91 15.94
N GLU A 159 3.81 15.22 14.64
CA GLU A 159 4.16 16.53 14.11
C GLU A 159 2.96 17.37 13.67
N THR A 160 1.79 16.76 13.40
CA THR A 160 0.56 17.53 13.10
C THR A 160 -0.16 17.95 14.37
N ARG A 161 -0.98 18.99 14.29
CA ARG A 161 -1.64 19.59 15.47
C ARG A 161 -2.54 18.62 16.23
N LEU A 162 -3.37 17.87 15.53
CA LEU A 162 -4.33 16.91 16.12
C LEU A 162 -3.85 15.47 16.09
N GLY A 163 -2.68 15.20 15.51
CA GLY A 163 -2.08 13.88 15.50
C GLY A 163 -2.92 12.80 14.82
N ILE A 164 -3.78 13.17 13.87
CA ILE A 164 -4.67 12.23 13.18
C ILE A 164 -3.82 11.29 12.32
N PRO A 165 -3.87 9.96 12.55
CA PRO A 165 -3.16 9.01 11.72
C PRO A 165 -3.68 9.05 10.28
N THR A 166 -2.78 8.93 9.28
CA THR A 166 -3.17 8.79 7.88
C THR A 166 -3.54 7.34 7.56
N ASP A 167 -4.44 7.12 6.61
CA ASP A 167 -4.75 5.80 6.08
C ASP A 167 -3.77 5.47 4.94
N PHE A 168 -3.12 4.31 5.00
CA PHE A 168 -2.29 3.81 3.91
C PHE A 168 -3.09 2.84 3.09
N THR A 169 -3.58 3.32 1.96
CA THR A 169 -4.37 2.52 1.04
C THR A 169 -3.49 1.83 0.01
N ASN A 170 -3.99 0.76 -0.56
CA ASN A 170 -3.33 0.05 -1.64
C ASN A 170 -4.37 -0.65 -2.52
N GLU A 171 -4.04 -0.84 -3.78
CA GLU A 171 -4.84 -1.69 -4.65
C GLU A 171 -4.73 -3.17 -4.22
N GLY A 172 -5.82 -3.90 -4.40
CA GLY A 172 -5.91 -5.32 -4.03
C GLY A 172 -6.45 -6.19 -5.15
N ILE A 173 -6.36 -5.73 -6.38
CA ILE A 173 -6.98 -6.35 -7.55
C ILE A 173 -6.50 -7.79 -7.76
N ARG A 174 -5.20 -8.03 -7.60
CA ARG A 174 -4.54 -9.34 -7.82
C ARG A 174 -3.58 -9.68 -6.70
N GLY A 175 -3.92 -9.37 -5.48
CA GLY A 175 -3.03 -9.26 -4.35
C GLY A 175 -2.71 -7.81 -4.06
N VAL A 176 -1.90 -7.56 -3.05
CA VAL A 176 -1.42 -6.21 -2.75
C VAL A 176 -0.57 -5.70 -3.91
N GLU A 177 -0.85 -4.49 -4.39
CA GLU A 177 -0.06 -3.86 -5.45
C GLU A 177 1.29 -3.42 -4.87
N SER A 178 2.20 -4.39 -4.79
CA SER A 178 3.56 -4.19 -4.31
C SER A 178 4.49 -5.17 -5.02
N TYR A 179 5.66 -4.67 -5.42
CA TYR A 179 6.67 -5.48 -6.08
C TYR A 179 7.10 -6.72 -5.28
N ILE A 180 6.97 -6.66 -3.96
CA ILE A 180 7.39 -7.75 -3.05
C ILE A 180 6.23 -8.63 -2.58
N ALA A 181 4.99 -8.31 -2.97
CA ALA A 181 3.81 -9.08 -2.59
C ALA A 181 3.52 -10.21 -3.59
N THR A 182 2.64 -11.12 -3.18
CA THR A 182 2.18 -12.22 -4.03
C THR A 182 1.21 -11.71 -5.09
N ASN A 183 1.52 -11.95 -6.35
CA ASN A 183 0.64 -11.62 -7.47
C ASN A 183 -0.25 -12.84 -7.81
N PHE A 184 -1.55 -12.63 -7.84
CA PHE A 184 -2.55 -13.64 -8.15
C PHE A 184 -3.15 -13.46 -9.56
N PRO A 185 -3.83 -14.49 -10.10
CA PRO A 185 -4.63 -14.33 -11.32
C PRO A 185 -5.70 -13.26 -11.15
N THR A 186 -6.21 -12.76 -12.28
CA THR A 186 -7.35 -11.84 -12.29
C THR A 186 -8.58 -12.46 -11.64
N GLN A 187 -9.56 -11.63 -11.21
CA GLN A 187 -10.82 -12.10 -10.66
C GLN A 187 -11.56 -13.02 -11.64
N LEU A 188 -11.52 -12.72 -12.95
CA LEU A 188 -12.05 -13.60 -13.97
C LEU A 188 -11.37 -14.97 -13.95
N GLY A 189 -10.04 -15.01 -13.86
CA GLY A 189 -9.29 -16.26 -13.76
C GLY A 189 -9.62 -17.03 -12.48
N LEU A 190 -9.71 -16.36 -11.35
CA LEU A 190 -10.12 -16.98 -10.08
C LEU A 190 -11.57 -17.49 -10.14
N GLY A 191 -12.49 -16.74 -10.74
CA GLY A 191 -13.88 -17.13 -10.91
C GLY A 191 -14.04 -18.40 -11.76
N HIS A 192 -13.23 -18.57 -12.80
CA HIS A 192 -13.22 -19.79 -13.63
C HIS A 192 -12.78 -21.05 -12.90
N THR A 193 -12.14 -20.93 -11.75
CA THR A 193 -11.78 -22.11 -10.94
C THR A 193 -12.97 -22.74 -10.25
N TRP A 194 -14.09 -22.02 -10.07
CA TRP A 194 -15.27 -22.42 -9.29
C TRP A 194 -14.93 -22.88 -7.86
N ASN A 195 -13.79 -22.46 -7.34
CA ASN A 195 -13.24 -22.89 -6.07
C ASN A 195 -13.28 -21.75 -5.03
N ARG A 196 -14.36 -21.68 -4.25
CA ARG A 196 -14.54 -20.66 -3.19
C ARG A 196 -13.42 -20.68 -2.15
N ASN A 197 -12.90 -21.87 -1.81
CA ASN A 197 -11.81 -21.99 -0.84
C ASN A 197 -10.52 -21.36 -1.36
N LEU A 198 -10.28 -21.46 -2.67
CA LEU A 198 -9.13 -20.79 -3.30
C LEU A 198 -9.30 -19.29 -3.24
N VAL A 199 -10.45 -18.76 -3.59
CA VAL A 199 -10.74 -17.31 -3.53
C VAL A 199 -10.59 -16.77 -2.10
N HIS A 200 -11.10 -17.51 -1.11
CA HIS A 200 -10.92 -17.15 0.30
C HIS A 200 -9.44 -17.10 0.70
N LYS A 201 -8.62 -18.07 0.25
CA LYS A 201 -7.18 -18.09 0.52
C LYS A 201 -6.46 -16.89 -0.12
N VAL A 202 -6.85 -16.52 -1.35
CA VAL A 202 -6.31 -15.33 -2.02
C VAL A 202 -6.60 -14.08 -1.19
N GLY A 203 -7.85 -13.88 -0.78
CA GLY A 203 -8.22 -12.74 0.07
C GLY A 203 -7.47 -12.72 1.42
N TYR A 204 -7.32 -13.88 2.06
CA TYR A 204 -6.56 -14.02 3.30
C TYR A 204 -5.08 -13.62 3.12
N ILE A 205 -4.43 -14.10 2.05
CA ILE A 205 -3.02 -13.78 1.78
C ILE A 205 -2.87 -12.30 1.46
N THR A 206 -3.75 -11.75 0.61
CA THR A 206 -3.74 -10.32 0.27
C THR A 206 -3.85 -9.45 1.52
N GLY A 207 -4.83 -9.71 2.38
CA GLY A 207 -5.00 -8.95 3.62
C GLY A 207 -3.82 -9.11 4.59
N ARG A 208 -3.27 -10.33 4.69
CA ARG A 208 -2.10 -10.59 5.54
C ARG A 208 -0.86 -9.86 5.04
N GLU A 209 -0.57 -9.93 3.74
CA GLU A 209 0.60 -9.26 3.15
C GLU A 209 0.46 -7.75 3.26
N GLY A 210 -0.72 -7.19 2.93
CA GLY A 210 -0.99 -5.77 3.10
C GLY A 210 -0.72 -5.29 4.52
N ARG A 211 -1.23 -6.02 5.50
CA ARG A 211 -1.01 -5.70 6.93
C ARG A 211 0.47 -5.76 7.33
N LEU A 212 1.19 -6.78 6.87
CA LEU A 212 2.62 -6.95 7.17
C LEU A 212 3.50 -5.87 6.51
N LEU A 213 3.09 -5.37 5.36
CA LEU A 213 3.76 -4.27 4.67
C LEU A 213 3.45 -2.90 5.28
N GLY A 214 2.40 -2.80 6.11
CA GLY A 214 2.01 -1.56 6.78
C GLY A 214 0.82 -0.84 6.16
N TYR A 215 0.20 -1.40 5.10
CA TYR A 215 -1.05 -0.86 4.57
C TYR A 215 -2.21 -1.11 5.54
N THR A 216 -3.07 -0.13 5.68
CA THR A 216 -4.20 -0.15 6.61
C THR A 216 -5.51 -0.43 5.91
N ASN A 217 -5.57 -0.19 4.60
CA ASN A 217 -6.74 -0.38 3.77
C ASN A 217 -6.34 -0.94 2.39
N VAL A 218 -7.21 -1.77 1.79
CA VAL A 218 -6.99 -2.36 0.46
C VAL A 218 -8.26 -2.21 -0.35
N TYR A 219 -8.16 -1.65 -1.56
CA TYR A 219 -9.27 -1.51 -2.50
C TYR A 219 -9.59 -2.85 -3.16
N ALA A 220 -10.21 -3.73 -2.39
CA ALA A 220 -10.61 -5.07 -2.83
C ALA A 220 -11.82 -5.56 -2.00
N PRO A 221 -12.62 -6.49 -2.58
CA PRO A 221 -12.59 -6.98 -3.96
C PRO A 221 -13.15 -5.98 -4.96
N ILE A 222 -12.76 -6.09 -6.23
CA ILE A 222 -13.42 -5.36 -7.32
C ILE A 222 -14.84 -5.94 -7.51
N LEU A 223 -15.83 -5.06 -7.51
CA LEU A 223 -17.25 -5.44 -7.64
C LEU A 223 -17.89 -5.00 -8.96
N ASP A 224 -17.14 -4.36 -9.84
CA ASP A 224 -17.62 -3.89 -11.13
C ASP A 224 -17.97 -5.07 -12.04
N VAL A 225 -19.17 -5.04 -12.61
CA VAL A 225 -19.59 -6.02 -13.60
C VAL A 225 -19.33 -5.47 -15.00
N GLY A 226 -18.37 -6.04 -15.71
CA GLY A 226 -18.08 -5.68 -17.08
C GLY A 226 -19.21 -6.10 -18.02
N ARG A 227 -20.01 -5.13 -18.51
CA ARG A 227 -21.10 -5.36 -19.46
C ARG A 227 -20.76 -4.94 -20.87
N ASP A 228 -19.88 -3.96 -21.03
CA ASP A 228 -19.53 -3.37 -22.31
C ASP A 228 -18.01 -3.20 -22.40
N GLN A 229 -17.40 -3.82 -23.41
CA GLN A 229 -15.95 -3.80 -23.61
C GLN A 229 -15.39 -2.43 -23.99
N ARG A 230 -16.24 -1.47 -24.34
CA ARG A 230 -15.83 -0.07 -24.56
C ARG A 230 -15.46 0.65 -23.27
N TRP A 231 -15.85 0.11 -22.13
CA TRP A 231 -15.36 0.58 -20.84
C TRP A 231 -13.87 0.23 -20.69
N GLY A 232 -13.00 1.22 -20.60
CA GLY A 232 -11.54 1.06 -20.66
C GLY A 232 -10.90 0.31 -19.50
N ARG A 233 -11.67 -0.15 -18.49
CA ARG A 233 -11.19 -0.93 -17.35
C ARG A 233 -11.83 -2.32 -17.27
N TYR A 234 -12.20 -2.86 -18.40
CA TYR A 234 -12.85 -4.18 -18.46
C TYR A 234 -11.96 -5.31 -17.90
N GLU A 235 -10.66 -5.17 -18.01
CA GLU A 235 -9.67 -6.16 -17.51
C GLU A 235 -9.66 -6.33 -15.99
N VAL A 236 -10.14 -5.34 -15.25
CA VAL A 236 -10.24 -5.41 -13.77
C VAL A 236 -11.66 -5.72 -13.30
N ALA A 237 -12.62 -5.84 -14.19
CA ALA A 237 -14.01 -6.14 -13.85
C ALA A 237 -14.19 -7.60 -13.39
N VAL A 238 -15.20 -7.84 -12.57
CA VAL A 238 -15.68 -9.19 -12.27
C VAL A 238 -16.71 -9.65 -13.29
N SER A 239 -16.74 -10.96 -13.55
CA SER A 239 -17.82 -11.56 -14.34
C SER A 239 -19.04 -11.83 -13.45
N TYR A 240 -20.20 -11.96 -14.07
CA TYR A 240 -21.43 -12.36 -13.39
C TYR A 240 -21.29 -13.70 -12.66
N THR A 241 -20.49 -14.61 -13.19
CA THR A 241 -20.20 -15.91 -12.59
C THR A 241 -19.38 -15.77 -11.29
N HIS A 242 -18.49 -14.79 -11.20
CA HIS A 242 -17.71 -14.52 -9.99
C HIS A 242 -18.60 -14.01 -8.85
N LEU A 243 -19.55 -13.11 -9.14
CA LEU A 243 -20.50 -12.60 -8.13
C LEU A 243 -21.38 -13.70 -7.53
N ARG A 244 -21.66 -14.77 -8.28
CA ARG A 244 -22.38 -15.94 -7.75
C ARG A 244 -21.52 -16.86 -6.88
N ALA A 245 -20.21 -16.71 -6.90
CA ALA A 245 -19.30 -17.51 -6.07
C ALA A 245 -19.15 -16.97 -4.64
N HIS A 246 -19.61 -15.76 -4.39
CA HIS A 246 -19.71 -15.13 -3.08
C HIS A 246 -21.14 -15.21 -2.56
#